data_3f270b832164607f6ecf683760ce3884
#
_entry.id   3f270b832164607f6ecf683760ce3884
#
_cell.length_a   1.000
_cell.length_b   1.000
_cell.length_c   1.000
_cell.angle_alpha   90.00
_cell.angle_beta   90.00
_cell.angle_gamma   90.00
#
_symmetry.space_group_name_H-M   'P 1'
#
loop_
_entity.id
_entity.type
_entity.pdbx_description
1 polymer ?
#
loop_
_entity_poly.entity_id
_entity_poly.type
_entity_poly.pdbx_seq_one_letter_code
_entity_poly.pdbx_strand_id
1 'polypeptide(L)'
;MKKIGLVALFALLLAGCDDGGEKKAQENLRKAEAALEKENFNEAKLQIDSIRILYPKAFEARKQGVKLMQQVDLKEQRKSLIYLDSMMVVKQAQLDSVKGNFVLEKDTAY
;
A
#
# COMPACT_ATOMS: atom_id res chain seq x y z
N MET A 1 2.15 -44.35 -14.97
CA MET A 1 1.45 -43.05 -14.84
C MET A 1 1.88 -42.26 -13.65
N LYS A 2 2.07 -42.87 -12.48
CA LYS A 2 2.54 -42.14 -11.28
C LYS A 2 3.94 -41.54 -11.42
N LYS A 3 4.83 -42.20 -12.16
CA LYS A 3 6.19 -41.71 -12.37
C LYS A 3 6.25 -40.46 -13.25
N ILE A 4 5.36 -40.35 -14.23
CA ILE A 4 5.29 -39.21 -15.15
C ILE A 4 4.76 -37.96 -14.41
N GLY A 5 3.76 -38.14 -13.56
CA GLY A 5 3.23 -37.03 -12.73
C GLY A 5 4.28 -36.47 -11.77
N LEU A 6 5.09 -37.35 -11.19
CA LEU A 6 6.15 -36.95 -10.26
C LEU A 6 7.28 -36.20 -10.97
N VAL A 7 7.64 -36.63 -12.16
CA VAL A 7 8.66 -35.96 -12.99
C VAL A 7 8.15 -34.58 -13.44
N ALA A 8 6.90 -34.51 -13.86
CA ALA A 8 6.28 -33.22 -14.25
C ALA A 8 6.22 -32.25 -13.09
N LEU A 9 5.87 -32.71 -11.91
CA LEU A 9 5.88 -31.90 -10.71
C LEU A 9 7.28 -31.41 -10.34
N PHE A 10 8.26 -32.30 -10.47
CA PHE A 10 9.65 -31.97 -10.20
C PHE A 10 10.20 -30.96 -11.21
N ALA A 11 9.82 -31.08 -12.48
CA ALA A 11 10.20 -30.13 -13.53
C ALA A 11 9.59 -28.74 -13.26
N LEU A 12 8.38 -28.69 -12.76
CA LEU A 12 7.76 -27.43 -12.37
C LEU A 12 8.49 -26.76 -11.21
N LEU A 13 8.95 -27.55 -10.26
CA LEU A 13 9.75 -27.03 -9.15
C LEU A 13 11.10 -26.48 -9.61
N LEU A 14 11.75 -27.17 -10.55
CA LEU A 14 13.02 -26.73 -11.13
C LEU A 14 12.84 -25.44 -11.95
N ALA A 15 11.79 -25.34 -12.74
CA ALA A 15 11.49 -24.14 -13.51
C ALA A 15 11.22 -22.94 -12.58
N GLY A 16 10.59 -23.17 -11.43
CA GLY A 16 10.38 -22.15 -10.43
C GLY A 16 11.65 -21.69 -9.74
N CYS A 17 12.67 -22.57 -9.66
CA CYS A 17 13.97 -22.24 -9.06
C CYS A 17 14.87 -21.44 -9.99
N ASP A 18 14.74 -21.61 -11.31
CA ASP A 18 15.63 -20.99 -12.30
C ASP A 18 15.54 -19.47 -12.35
N ASP A 19 14.33 -18.93 -12.15
CA ASP A 19 14.11 -17.46 -12.15
C ASP A 19 14.06 -16.87 -10.74
N GLY A 20 14.38 -17.65 -9.72
CA GLY A 20 14.38 -17.21 -8.32
C GLY A 20 13.01 -16.77 -7.82
N GLY A 21 11.94 -17.20 -8.48
CA GLY A 21 10.57 -16.80 -8.14
C GLY A 21 10.15 -15.49 -8.78
N GLU A 22 10.89 -15.00 -9.76
CA GLU A 22 10.65 -13.71 -10.40
C GLU A 22 9.24 -13.59 -10.96
N LYS A 23 8.76 -14.63 -11.66
CA LYS A 23 7.41 -14.65 -12.22
C LYS A 23 6.35 -14.53 -11.14
N LYS A 24 6.51 -15.27 -10.05
CA LYS A 24 5.58 -15.23 -8.93
C LYS A 24 5.64 -13.88 -8.21
N ALA A 25 6.85 -13.35 -8.08
CA ALA A 25 7.06 -12.03 -7.49
C ALA A 25 6.43 -10.93 -8.34
N GLN A 26 6.54 -11.02 -9.67
CA GLN A 26 5.89 -10.09 -10.58
C GLN A 26 4.37 -10.14 -10.46
N GLU A 27 3.83 -11.32 -10.21
CA GLU A 27 2.39 -11.47 -9.97
C GLU A 27 1.97 -10.78 -8.68
N ASN A 28 2.78 -10.90 -7.62
CA ASN A 28 2.54 -10.16 -6.37
C ASN A 28 2.61 -8.65 -6.59
N LEU A 29 3.54 -8.19 -7.42
CA LEU A 29 3.61 -6.77 -7.81
C LEU A 29 2.34 -6.31 -8.49
N ARG A 30 1.81 -7.13 -9.40
CA ARG A 30 0.57 -6.82 -10.10
C ARG A 30 -0.60 -6.72 -9.14
N LYS A 31 -0.66 -7.62 -8.16
CA LYS A 31 -1.68 -7.58 -7.10
C LYS A 31 -1.52 -6.32 -6.25
N ALA A 32 -0.28 -5.94 -5.96
CA ALA A 32 -0.01 -4.72 -5.19
C ALA A 32 -0.44 -3.48 -5.97
N GLU A 33 -0.16 -3.42 -7.27
CA GLU A 33 -0.60 -2.31 -8.12
C GLU A 33 -2.12 -2.22 -8.17
N ALA A 34 -2.80 -3.34 -8.32
CA ALA A 34 -4.26 -3.39 -8.32
C ALA A 34 -4.83 -2.93 -6.98
N ALA A 35 -4.22 -3.34 -5.87
CA ALA A 35 -4.61 -2.90 -4.54
C ALA A 35 -4.41 -1.39 -4.38
N LEU A 36 -3.30 -0.86 -4.92
CA LEU A 36 -3.02 0.57 -4.87
C LEU A 36 -4.06 1.38 -5.64
N GLU A 37 -4.48 0.89 -6.81
CA GLU A 37 -5.54 1.53 -7.60
C GLU A 37 -6.86 1.60 -6.82
N LYS A 38 -7.15 0.57 -6.04
CA LYS A 38 -8.33 0.52 -5.18
C LYS A 38 -8.14 1.27 -3.86
N GLU A 39 -6.97 1.89 -3.67
CA GLU A 39 -6.58 2.58 -2.44
C GLU A 39 -6.54 1.64 -1.23
N ASN A 40 -6.36 0.35 -1.46
CA ASN A 40 -6.17 -0.63 -0.39
C ASN A 40 -4.68 -0.71 -0.06
N PHE A 41 -4.21 0.26 0.71
CA PHE A 41 -2.78 0.45 1.01
C PHE A 41 -2.21 -0.70 1.82
N ASN A 42 -2.96 -1.23 2.76
CA ASN A 42 -2.51 -2.36 3.59
C ASN A 42 -2.25 -3.59 2.74
N GLU A 43 -3.16 -3.89 1.81
CA GLU A 43 -3.00 -5.03 0.89
C GLU A 43 -1.82 -4.83 -0.05
N ALA A 44 -1.66 -3.61 -0.58
CA ALA A 44 -0.52 -3.27 -1.44
C ALA A 44 0.80 -3.49 -0.71
N LYS A 45 0.92 -3.01 0.52
CA LYS A 45 2.11 -3.20 1.36
C LYS A 45 2.37 -4.69 1.65
N LEU A 46 1.30 -5.43 1.94
CA LEU A 46 1.39 -6.86 2.21
C LEU A 46 1.95 -7.63 1.01
N GLN A 47 1.44 -7.33 -0.18
CA GLN A 47 1.91 -7.98 -1.40
C GLN A 47 3.37 -7.65 -1.69
N ILE A 48 3.79 -6.42 -1.49
CA ILE A 48 5.18 -6.00 -1.68
C ILE A 48 6.10 -6.67 -0.65
N ASP A 49 5.70 -6.69 0.61
CA ASP A 49 6.48 -7.34 1.67
C ASP A 49 6.59 -8.85 1.43
N SER A 50 5.55 -9.47 0.90
CA SER A 50 5.55 -10.89 0.55
C SER A 50 6.64 -11.22 -0.48
N ILE A 51 6.91 -10.33 -1.43
CA ILE A 51 7.98 -10.51 -2.41
C ILE A 51 9.33 -10.62 -1.70
N ARG A 52 9.57 -9.75 -0.74
CA ARG A 52 10.83 -9.73 0.01
C ARG A 52 11.03 -11.00 0.83
N ILE A 53 9.96 -11.52 1.40
CA ILE A 53 10.00 -12.68 2.30
C ILE A 53 10.03 -13.97 1.49
N LEU A 54 9.16 -14.10 0.50
CA LEU A 54 8.96 -15.35 -0.24
C LEU A 54 9.95 -15.52 -1.39
N TYR A 55 10.35 -14.40 -2.01
CA TYR A 55 11.18 -14.43 -3.20
C TYR A 55 12.40 -13.51 -3.05
N PRO A 56 13.31 -13.81 -2.11
CA PRO A 56 14.44 -12.92 -1.84
C PRO A 56 15.43 -12.80 -2.99
N LYS A 57 15.40 -13.75 -3.92
CA LYS A 57 16.29 -13.75 -5.11
C LYS A 57 15.65 -13.07 -6.32
N ALA A 58 14.39 -12.68 -6.24
CA ALA A 58 13.69 -11.97 -7.31
C ALA A 58 14.11 -10.49 -7.29
N PHE A 59 15.31 -10.19 -7.75
CA PHE A 59 15.93 -8.87 -7.61
C PHE A 59 15.16 -7.78 -8.35
N GLU A 60 14.72 -8.06 -9.58
CA GLU A 60 13.92 -7.09 -10.36
C GLU A 60 12.60 -6.79 -9.70
N ALA A 61 11.88 -7.82 -9.26
CA ALA A 61 10.61 -7.64 -8.56
C ALA A 61 10.81 -6.88 -7.25
N ARG A 62 11.88 -7.18 -6.52
CA ARG A 62 12.20 -6.47 -5.28
C ARG A 62 12.50 -5.00 -5.53
N LYS A 63 13.25 -4.71 -6.58
CA LYS A 63 13.58 -3.34 -6.99
C LYS A 63 12.31 -2.58 -7.37
N GLN A 64 11.46 -3.19 -8.18
CA GLN A 64 10.17 -2.62 -8.55
C GLN A 64 9.25 -2.47 -7.34
N GLY A 65 9.31 -3.43 -6.41
CA GLY A 65 8.56 -3.39 -5.17
C GLY A 65 8.92 -2.21 -4.29
N VAL A 66 10.21 -1.86 -4.21
CA VAL A 66 10.67 -0.69 -3.46
C VAL A 66 10.07 0.59 -4.06
N LYS A 67 10.09 0.72 -5.39
CA LYS A 67 9.50 1.87 -6.08
C LYS A 67 8.00 1.93 -5.85
N LEU A 68 7.34 0.79 -5.92
CA LEU A 68 5.90 0.70 -5.70
C LEU A 68 5.55 1.04 -4.25
N MET A 69 6.35 0.58 -3.30
CA MET A 69 6.16 0.92 -1.88
C MET A 69 6.23 2.42 -1.66
N GLN A 70 7.16 3.10 -2.31
CA GLN A 70 7.26 4.56 -2.25
C GLN A 70 5.99 5.22 -2.79
N GLN A 71 5.44 4.69 -3.89
CA GLN A 71 4.18 5.19 -4.44
C GLN A 71 3.01 4.94 -3.49
N VAL A 72 2.97 3.78 -2.85
CA VAL A 72 1.95 3.44 -1.85
C VAL A 72 2.02 4.43 -0.69
N ASP A 73 3.20 4.64 -0.15
CA ASP A 73 3.41 5.56 0.97
C ASP A 73 3.02 6.98 0.57
N LEU A 74 3.39 7.41 -0.62
CA LEU A 74 3.08 8.74 -1.13
C LEU A 74 1.57 8.95 -1.28
N LYS A 75 0.88 7.98 -1.87
CA LYS A 75 -0.58 8.05 -2.03
C LYS A 75 -1.29 8.00 -0.68
N GLU A 76 -0.81 7.16 0.23
CA GLU A 76 -1.36 7.07 1.58
C GLU A 76 -1.20 8.40 2.32
N GLN A 77 -0.02 9.00 2.24
CA GLN A 77 0.25 10.30 2.84
C GLN A 77 -0.63 11.39 2.23
N ARG A 78 -0.77 11.41 0.90
CA ARG A 78 -1.65 12.36 0.22
C ARG A 78 -3.09 12.23 0.67
N LYS A 79 -3.58 11.00 0.75
CA LYS A 79 -4.94 10.72 1.22
C LYS A 79 -5.12 11.19 2.65
N SER A 80 -4.14 10.93 3.51
CA SER A 80 -4.15 11.39 4.90
C SER A 80 -4.12 12.90 4.99
N LEU A 81 -3.31 13.57 4.15
CA LEU A 81 -3.24 15.02 4.10
C LEU A 81 -4.55 15.64 3.64
N ILE A 82 -5.16 15.07 2.59
CA ILE A 82 -6.47 15.54 2.10
C ILE A 82 -7.52 15.37 3.18
N TYR A 83 -7.52 14.23 3.86
CA TYR A 83 -8.45 13.96 4.96
C TYR A 83 -8.24 14.94 6.11
N LEU A 84 -6.99 15.16 6.51
CA LEU A 84 -6.65 16.11 7.57
C LEU A 84 -7.01 17.53 7.17
N ASP A 85 -6.75 17.92 5.93
CA ASP A 85 -7.14 19.22 5.39
C ASP A 85 -8.65 19.42 5.46
N SER A 86 -9.40 18.42 5.02
CA SER A 86 -10.86 18.44 5.09
C SER A 86 -11.35 18.58 6.54
N MET A 87 -10.73 17.80 7.45
CA MET A 87 -11.05 17.89 8.86
C MET A 87 -10.65 19.23 9.46
N MET A 88 -9.49 19.76 9.06
CA MET A 88 -9.04 21.07 9.53
C MET A 88 -9.98 22.18 9.07
N VAL A 89 -10.44 22.12 7.83
CA VAL A 89 -11.42 23.09 7.31
C VAL A 89 -12.71 23.03 8.12
N VAL A 90 -13.23 21.83 8.39
CA VAL A 90 -14.43 21.63 9.20
C VAL A 90 -14.19 22.12 10.64
N LYS A 91 -13.08 21.75 11.24
CA LYS A 91 -12.72 22.17 12.59
C LYS A 91 -12.49 23.68 12.66
N GLN A 92 -11.89 24.27 11.65
CA GLN A 92 -11.68 25.70 11.58
C GLN A 92 -13.02 26.45 11.53
N ALA A 93 -13.95 25.96 10.72
CA ALA A 93 -15.29 26.51 10.64
C ALA A 93 -16.01 26.41 11.99
N GLN A 94 -15.88 25.27 12.68
CA GLN A 94 -16.45 25.08 14.01
C GLN A 94 -15.77 25.98 15.04
N LEU A 95 -14.45 26.10 14.97
CA LEU A 95 -13.68 26.98 15.86
C LEU A 95 -14.05 28.43 15.64
N ASP A 96 -14.21 28.88 14.41
CA ASP A 96 -14.61 30.24 14.08
C ASP A 96 -15.98 30.53 14.61
N SER A 97 -16.90 29.57 14.51
CA SER A 97 -18.25 29.69 15.08
C SER A 97 -18.20 29.81 16.60
N VAL A 98 -17.40 28.94 17.24
CA VAL A 98 -17.22 28.96 18.71
C VAL A 98 -16.52 30.25 19.15
N LYS A 99 -15.49 30.68 18.42
CA LYS A 99 -14.79 31.93 18.70
C LYS A 99 -15.70 33.13 18.57
N GLY A 100 -16.56 33.15 17.55
CA GLY A 100 -17.56 34.20 17.38
C GLY A 100 -18.46 34.29 18.58
N ASN A 101 -18.99 33.17 19.03
CA ASN A 101 -19.85 33.11 20.22
C ASN A 101 -19.08 33.50 21.49
N PHE A 102 -17.85 33.02 21.62
CA PHE A 102 -16.99 33.26 22.76
C PHE A 102 -16.62 34.78 22.86
N VAL A 103 -16.29 35.39 21.73
CA VAL A 103 -15.94 36.80 21.65
C VAL A 103 -17.15 37.64 22.02
N LEU A 104 -18.35 37.26 21.56
CA LEU A 104 -19.59 37.93 21.94
C LEU A 104 -19.84 37.84 23.45
N GLU A 105 -19.61 36.68 24.05
CA GLU A 105 -19.73 36.52 25.50
C GLU A 105 -18.69 37.36 26.24
N LYS A 106 -17.46 37.41 25.75
CA LYS A 106 -16.41 38.24 26.33
C LYS A 106 -16.76 39.74 26.25
N ASP A 107 -17.28 40.18 25.11
CA ASP A 107 -17.68 41.54 24.92
C ASP A 107 -18.82 41.92 25.87
N THR A 108 -19.71 40.98 26.13
CA THR A 108 -20.79 41.20 27.09
C THR A 108 -20.37 41.09 28.54
N ALA A 109 -19.24 40.38 28.81
CA ALA A 109 -18.68 40.26 30.16
C ALA A 109 -17.86 41.46 30.57
N TYR A 110 -17.36 42.22 29.62
CA TYR A 110 -16.66 43.47 29.87
C TYR A 110 -17.60 44.69 29.85
#